data_31bd6c3f56e4926ffafca57efc7ff046
#
_entry.id   31bd6c3f56e4926ffafca57efc7ff046
#
_cell.length_a   1.000
_cell.length_b   1.000
_cell.length_c   1.000
_cell.angle_alpha   90.00
_cell.angle_beta   90.00
_cell.angle_gamma   90.00
#
_symmetry.space_group_name_H-M   'P 1'
#
loop_
_entity.id
_entity.type
_entity.pdbx_description
1 polymer ?
#
loop_
_entity_poly.entity_id
_entity_poly.type
_entity_poly.pdbx_seq_one_letter_code
_entity_poly.pdbx_strand_id
1 'polypeptide(L)'
;MTLIPYILIAIPACLLAIAVWTYFDYRKYKKKNSLILLLFLFYPMLLHAQYTDRNHCNIAFTSHKNQPGTLEQVKDNMIFQFIPNNDFWKIIIKNNNSEDAQINWGKASFIINGRASGISLQPHSPESNSMDIIKNNSEITRTVTASKLIAENKINRIYDKQDLKKGGKTSVSITLPIGVGDKPQFFHIFNFIVTQDN
;
A
#
# COMPACT_ATOMS: atom_id res chain seq x y z
N MET A 1 18.88 26.05 -2.68
CA MET A 1 19.09 25.35 -3.97
C MET A 1 19.52 23.94 -3.64
N THR A 2 18.66 22.96 -3.82
CA THR A 2 18.84 21.58 -3.31
C THR A 2 19.60 20.74 -4.32
N LEU A 3 20.76 20.21 -3.92
CA LEU A 3 21.64 19.30 -4.69
C LEU A 3 21.02 17.91 -4.97
N ILE A 4 19.89 17.61 -4.35
CA ILE A 4 19.21 16.30 -4.39
C ILE A 4 18.82 15.82 -5.81
N PRO A 5 18.27 16.66 -6.72
CA PRO A 5 17.90 16.18 -8.06
C PRO A 5 19.09 15.77 -8.93
N TYR A 6 20.26 16.34 -8.72
CA TYR A 6 21.46 15.98 -9.50
C TYR A 6 22.06 14.65 -9.06
N ILE A 7 21.96 14.30 -7.79
CA ILE A 7 22.42 13.01 -7.25
C ILE A 7 21.53 11.88 -7.78
N LEU A 8 20.22 12.09 -7.88
CA LEU A 8 19.25 11.09 -8.37
C LEU A 8 19.47 10.74 -9.86
N ILE A 9 20.01 11.67 -10.65
CA ILE A 9 20.31 11.44 -12.08
C ILE A 9 21.74 10.91 -12.26
N ALA A 10 22.69 11.37 -11.44
CA ALA A 10 24.10 10.99 -11.55
C ALA A 10 24.33 9.51 -11.20
N ILE A 11 23.64 8.96 -10.21
CA ILE A 11 23.80 7.57 -9.78
C ILE A 11 23.39 6.58 -10.89
N PRO A 12 22.23 6.69 -11.53
CA PRO A 12 21.86 5.81 -12.65
C PRO A 12 22.82 5.95 -13.85
N ALA A 13 23.28 7.17 -14.16
CA ALA A 13 24.21 7.41 -15.27
C ALA A 13 25.57 6.76 -15.03
N CYS A 14 26.12 6.84 -13.81
CA CYS A 14 27.35 6.17 -13.44
C CYS A 14 27.21 4.64 -13.48
N LEU A 15 26.09 4.09 -13.01
CA LEU A 15 25.82 2.66 -13.07
C LEU A 15 25.68 2.15 -14.50
N LEU A 16 25.07 2.95 -15.39
CA LEU A 16 24.96 2.65 -16.81
C LEU A 16 26.34 2.65 -17.50
N ALA A 17 27.19 3.62 -17.17
CA ALA A 17 28.56 3.72 -17.69
C ALA A 17 29.40 2.51 -17.23
N ILE A 18 29.29 2.09 -15.97
CA ILE A 18 29.97 0.91 -15.43
C ILE A 18 29.45 -0.37 -16.12
N ALA A 19 28.14 -0.49 -16.33
CA ALA A 19 27.53 -1.64 -17.00
C ALA A 19 27.97 -1.74 -18.47
N VAL A 20 28.05 -0.62 -19.17
CA VAL A 20 28.55 -0.55 -20.54
C VAL A 20 30.03 -0.89 -20.60
N TRP A 21 30.85 -0.35 -19.69
CA TRP A 21 32.26 -0.65 -19.62
C TRP A 21 32.54 -2.13 -19.31
N THR A 22 31.86 -2.70 -18.35
CA THR A 22 31.96 -4.13 -18.03
C THR A 22 31.47 -5.01 -19.17
N TYR A 23 30.44 -4.59 -19.95
CA TYR A 23 29.99 -5.30 -21.15
C TYR A 23 31.05 -5.34 -22.25
N PHE A 24 31.80 -4.22 -22.47
CA PHE A 24 32.88 -4.19 -23.46
C PHE A 24 34.10 -4.97 -23.00
N ASP A 25 34.42 -4.98 -21.72
CA ASP A 25 35.54 -5.78 -21.18
C ASP A 25 35.21 -7.28 -21.18
N TYR A 26 33.93 -7.64 -21.00
CA TYR A 26 33.42 -9.02 -21.06
C TYR A 26 33.59 -9.67 -22.45
N ARG A 27 33.54 -8.89 -23.52
CA ARG A 27 33.81 -9.41 -24.87
C ARG A 27 35.25 -9.92 -25.02
N LYS A 28 36.18 -9.47 -24.19
CA LYS A 28 37.56 -9.91 -24.16
C LYS A 28 37.81 -11.17 -23.36
N TYR A 29 36.94 -11.47 -22.37
CA TYR A 29 37.10 -12.61 -21.48
C TYR A 29 35.85 -13.51 -21.50
N LYS A 30 35.81 -14.45 -22.47
CA LYS A 30 34.83 -15.54 -22.46
C LYS A 30 34.97 -16.36 -21.19
N LYS A 31 34.08 -16.23 -20.19
CA LYS A 31 33.46 -17.37 -19.47
C LYS A 31 32.62 -16.99 -18.21
N LYS A 32 31.39 -17.44 -18.20
CA LYS A 32 30.56 -18.11 -17.18
C LYS A 32 30.22 -17.44 -15.83
N ASN A 33 30.86 -16.36 -15.35
CA ASN A 33 30.60 -15.85 -14.00
C ASN A 33 29.95 -14.45 -13.94
N SER A 34 29.69 -13.80 -15.06
CA SER A 34 29.20 -12.41 -15.06
C SER A 34 27.70 -12.25 -14.80
N LEU A 35 26.92 -13.31 -15.05
CA LEU A 35 25.48 -13.30 -14.80
C LEU A 35 25.16 -13.25 -13.28
N ILE A 36 26.03 -13.87 -12.47
CA ILE A 36 25.93 -13.87 -11.02
C ILE A 36 26.24 -12.46 -10.45
N LEU A 37 27.21 -11.77 -11.02
CA LEU A 37 27.58 -10.40 -10.58
C LEU A 37 26.46 -9.40 -10.88
N LEU A 38 25.77 -9.55 -12.03
CA LEU A 38 24.62 -8.72 -12.39
C LEU A 38 23.44 -8.95 -11.43
N LEU A 39 23.20 -10.19 -11.03
CA LEU A 39 22.19 -10.54 -10.03
C LEU A 39 22.49 -9.92 -8.66
N PHE A 40 23.76 -9.85 -8.25
CA PHE A 40 24.16 -9.20 -6.99
C PHE A 40 24.02 -7.67 -7.01
N LEU A 41 24.13 -7.02 -8.17
CA LEU A 41 23.93 -5.56 -8.31
C LEU A 41 22.45 -5.15 -8.25
N PHE A 42 21.53 -6.06 -8.65
CA PHE A 42 20.08 -5.81 -8.56
C PHE A 42 19.44 -6.32 -7.26
N TYR A 43 20.14 -7.14 -6.49
CA TYR A 43 19.64 -7.69 -5.23
C TYR A 43 19.28 -6.66 -4.14
N PRO A 44 20.04 -5.56 -3.94
CA PRO A 44 19.68 -4.55 -2.94
C PRO A 44 18.48 -3.69 -3.33
N MET A 45 18.08 -3.62 -4.62
CA MET A 45 16.88 -2.89 -5.02
C MET A 45 15.57 -3.63 -4.73
N LEU A 46 15.64 -4.94 -4.43
CA LEU A 46 14.47 -5.79 -4.11
C LEU A 46 14.13 -5.84 -2.62
N LEU A 47 14.97 -5.24 -1.77
CA LEU A 47 14.80 -5.27 -0.33
C LEU A 47 14.27 -3.93 0.17
N HIS A 48 13.07 -3.84 0.59
CA HIS A 48 12.36 -2.75 1.29
C HIS A 48 11.44 -1.89 0.42
N ALA A 49 10.35 -2.48 0.03
CA ALA A 49 9.22 -1.69 -0.37
C ALA A 49 8.40 -1.28 0.85
N GLN A 50 8.75 -0.15 1.38
CA GLN A 50 7.94 0.56 2.36
C GLN A 50 7.20 1.67 1.62
N TYR A 51 5.89 1.77 1.85
CA TYR A 51 5.13 2.91 1.37
C TYR A 51 5.40 4.08 2.33
N THR A 52 5.99 5.15 1.82
CA THR A 52 6.16 6.40 2.57
C THR A 52 5.06 7.36 2.17
N ASP A 53 4.24 7.78 3.12
CA ASP A 53 3.20 8.78 2.89
C ASP A 53 3.83 10.18 2.71
N ARG A 54 2.99 11.17 2.30
CA ARG A 54 3.42 12.58 2.15
C ARG A 54 3.96 13.19 3.45
N ASN A 55 3.84 12.51 4.56
CA ASN A 55 4.25 12.94 5.88
C ASN A 55 5.54 12.27 6.37
N HIS A 56 6.27 11.56 5.50
CA HIS A 56 7.47 10.80 5.83
C HIS A 56 7.22 9.73 6.90
N CYS A 57 6.07 9.09 6.85
CA CYS A 57 5.77 7.93 7.67
C CYS A 57 5.83 6.68 6.81
N ASN A 58 6.53 5.66 7.31
CA ASN A 58 6.58 4.35 6.69
C ASN A 58 5.35 3.55 7.07
N ILE A 59 4.65 3.02 6.07
CA ILE A 59 3.50 2.17 6.27
C ILE A 59 3.77 0.84 5.55
N ALA A 60 3.65 -0.25 6.29
CA ALA A 60 3.88 -1.59 5.77
C ALA A 60 2.80 -2.55 6.27
N PHE A 61 2.52 -3.59 5.49
CA PHE A 61 1.73 -4.72 6.01
C PHE A 61 2.49 -5.42 7.14
N THR A 62 1.78 -5.95 8.12
CA THR A 62 2.37 -6.79 9.17
C THR A 62 2.73 -8.19 8.68
N SER A 63 2.14 -8.66 7.60
CA SER A 63 2.45 -9.95 6.99
C SER A 63 3.61 -9.81 6.00
N HIS A 64 4.62 -10.67 6.12
CA HIS A 64 5.88 -10.65 5.33
C HIS A 64 5.75 -10.97 3.82
N LYS A 65 4.54 -10.99 3.26
CA LYS A 65 4.31 -11.25 1.83
C LYS A 65 3.97 -9.97 1.07
N ASN A 66 4.83 -8.96 1.17
CA ASN A 66 4.63 -7.72 0.44
C ASN A 66 5.38 -7.75 -0.89
N GLN A 67 4.68 -7.39 -1.95
CA GLN A 67 5.35 -6.98 -3.18
C GLN A 67 6.02 -5.61 -2.95
N PRO A 68 7.24 -5.42 -3.44
CA PRO A 68 7.98 -4.19 -3.27
C PRO A 68 7.24 -2.97 -3.86
N GLY A 69 7.09 -1.91 -3.08
CA GLY A 69 6.67 -0.57 -3.56
C GLY A 69 5.19 -0.26 -3.50
N THR A 70 4.30 -1.22 -3.23
CA THR A 70 2.86 -0.96 -3.14
C THR A 70 2.26 -1.63 -1.92
N LEU A 71 1.31 -0.95 -1.26
CA LEU A 71 0.44 -1.59 -0.28
C LEU A 71 -0.67 -2.34 -1.02
N GLU A 72 -0.27 -3.37 -1.75
CA GLU A 72 -1.16 -4.19 -2.56
C GLU A 72 -1.19 -5.62 -2.03
N GLN A 73 -2.36 -6.23 -2.03
CA GLN A 73 -2.56 -7.62 -1.65
C GLN A 73 -3.60 -8.28 -2.55
N VAL A 74 -3.32 -9.51 -2.98
CA VAL A 74 -4.26 -10.31 -3.74
C VAL A 74 -4.91 -11.33 -2.81
N LYS A 75 -6.24 -11.36 -2.78
CA LYS A 75 -7.06 -12.35 -2.06
C LYS A 75 -8.28 -12.71 -2.89
N ASP A 76 -8.58 -13.98 -3.02
CA ASP A 76 -9.77 -14.52 -3.71
C ASP A 76 -10.00 -13.92 -5.12
N ASN A 77 -8.93 -13.88 -5.94
CA ASN A 77 -8.91 -13.25 -7.26
C ASN A 77 -9.29 -11.75 -7.27
N MET A 78 -9.19 -11.09 -6.14
CA MET A 78 -9.36 -9.65 -6.03
C MET A 78 -8.04 -8.99 -5.67
N ILE A 79 -7.77 -7.82 -6.24
CA ILE A 79 -6.60 -7.01 -5.93
C ILE A 79 -7.05 -5.86 -5.04
N PHE A 80 -6.39 -5.71 -3.89
CA PHE A 80 -6.64 -4.65 -2.92
C PHE A 80 -5.40 -3.76 -2.85
N GLN A 81 -5.53 -2.51 -3.25
CA GLN A 81 -4.47 -1.51 -3.13
C GLN A 81 -4.88 -0.44 -2.13
N PHE A 82 -3.97 -0.12 -1.21
CA PHE A 82 -4.17 0.89 -0.19
C PHE A 82 -3.24 2.07 -0.40
N ILE A 83 -3.80 3.28 -0.37
CA ILE A 83 -3.06 4.53 -0.45
C ILE A 83 -3.37 5.31 0.83
N PRO A 84 -2.55 5.11 1.88
CA PRO A 84 -2.80 5.73 3.17
C PRO A 84 -2.47 7.22 3.17
N ASN A 85 -3.21 7.93 4.00
CA ASN A 85 -2.93 9.29 4.41
C ASN A 85 -3.24 9.40 5.91
N ASN A 86 -2.83 10.48 6.54
CA ASN A 86 -3.01 10.67 7.98
C ASN A 86 -4.48 10.80 8.41
N ASP A 87 -5.32 11.34 7.54
CA ASP A 87 -6.73 11.64 7.85
C ASP A 87 -7.68 10.61 7.23
N PHE A 88 -7.32 10.06 6.09
CA PHE A 88 -8.12 9.07 5.36
C PHE A 88 -7.23 8.15 4.51
N TRP A 89 -7.77 7.01 4.15
CA TRP A 89 -7.12 6.08 3.24
C TRP A 89 -7.94 5.93 1.96
N LYS A 90 -7.27 5.91 0.82
CA LYS A 90 -7.91 5.49 -0.42
C LYS A 90 -7.71 3.99 -0.58
N ILE A 91 -8.80 3.27 -0.87
CA ILE A 91 -8.79 1.85 -1.16
C ILE A 91 -9.25 1.66 -2.60
N ILE A 92 -8.43 0.99 -3.39
CA ILE A 92 -8.76 0.58 -4.76
C ILE A 92 -8.95 -0.93 -4.70
N ILE A 93 -10.08 -1.41 -5.22
CA ILE A 93 -10.42 -2.83 -5.22
C ILE A 93 -10.78 -3.22 -6.64
N LYS A 94 -9.99 -4.14 -7.21
CA LYS A 94 -10.23 -4.70 -8.51
C LYS A 94 -10.76 -6.12 -8.39
N ASN A 95 -11.86 -6.40 -9.05
CA ASN A 95 -12.46 -7.72 -9.12
C ASN A 95 -11.99 -8.44 -10.40
N ASN A 96 -11.14 -9.44 -10.25
CA ASN A 96 -10.70 -10.30 -11.36
C ASN A 96 -11.50 -11.62 -11.42
N ASN A 97 -12.60 -11.76 -10.65
CA ASN A 97 -13.49 -12.90 -10.75
C ASN A 97 -14.39 -12.79 -11.98
N SER A 98 -14.93 -13.92 -12.42
CA SER A 98 -15.94 -13.99 -13.48
C SER A 98 -17.33 -13.49 -13.05
N GLU A 99 -17.55 -13.36 -11.76
CA GLU A 99 -18.81 -12.91 -11.13
C GLU A 99 -18.64 -11.54 -10.47
N ASP A 100 -19.75 -10.83 -10.28
CA ASP A 100 -19.75 -9.57 -9.57
C ASP A 100 -19.40 -9.77 -8.10
N ALA A 101 -18.62 -8.85 -7.54
CA ALA A 101 -18.31 -8.81 -6.11
C ALA A 101 -19.13 -7.73 -5.42
N GLN A 102 -19.49 -7.96 -4.17
CA GLN A 102 -20.28 -7.05 -3.34
C GLN A 102 -19.56 -6.74 -2.05
N ILE A 103 -19.41 -5.47 -1.72
CA ILE A 103 -18.81 -5.00 -0.45
C ILE A 103 -19.90 -4.38 0.41
N ASN A 104 -19.98 -4.77 1.67
CA ASN A 104 -20.86 -4.15 2.65
C ASN A 104 -20.06 -3.23 3.57
N TRP A 105 -20.01 -1.94 3.27
CA TRP A 105 -19.31 -0.93 4.07
C TRP A 105 -19.89 -0.74 5.47
N GLY A 106 -21.20 -1.00 5.64
CA GLY A 106 -21.85 -0.92 6.94
C GLY A 106 -21.37 -1.98 7.94
N LYS A 107 -20.81 -3.10 7.44
CA LYS A 107 -20.20 -4.16 8.25
C LYS A 107 -18.66 -4.09 8.26
N ALA A 108 -18.06 -3.17 7.49
CA ALA A 108 -16.63 -2.98 7.46
C ALA A 108 -16.13 -2.28 8.73
N SER A 109 -14.88 -2.53 9.11
CA SER A 109 -14.30 -1.90 10.29
C SER A 109 -12.90 -1.35 10.03
N PHE A 110 -12.60 -0.24 10.73
CA PHE A 110 -11.32 0.41 10.78
C PHE A 110 -10.83 0.36 12.23
N ILE A 111 -9.74 -0.35 12.48
CA ILE A 111 -9.20 -0.62 13.82
C ILE A 111 -7.87 0.13 13.95
N ILE A 112 -7.75 0.97 14.98
CA ILE A 112 -6.53 1.74 15.27
C ILE A 112 -6.07 1.39 16.68
N ASN A 113 -4.85 0.86 16.81
CA ASN A 113 -4.27 0.44 18.10
C ASN A 113 -5.25 -0.45 18.90
N GLY A 114 -5.86 -1.44 18.22
CA GLY A 114 -6.82 -2.37 18.80
C GLY A 114 -8.22 -1.80 19.08
N ARG A 115 -8.46 -0.52 18.81
CA ARG A 115 -9.79 0.09 19.01
C ARG A 115 -10.58 0.09 17.70
N ALA A 116 -11.61 -0.72 17.64
CA ALA A 116 -12.49 -0.84 16.48
C ALA A 116 -13.42 0.37 16.32
N SER A 117 -13.73 0.70 15.08
CA SER A 117 -14.72 1.68 14.65
C SER A 117 -15.34 1.20 13.33
N GLY A 118 -16.52 1.66 13.00
CA GLY A 118 -17.05 1.54 11.66
C GLY A 118 -16.20 2.34 10.64
N ILE A 119 -16.42 2.09 9.37
CA ILE A 119 -15.86 2.87 8.27
C ILE A 119 -16.83 3.98 7.86
N SER A 120 -16.30 5.16 7.64
CA SER A 120 -17.00 6.26 6.98
C SER A 120 -16.40 6.48 5.59
N LEU A 121 -17.26 6.55 4.59
CA LEU A 121 -16.90 6.88 3.20
C LEU A 121 -16.82 8.41 3.04
N GLN A 122 -15.88 8.89 2.22
CA GLN A 122 -15.72 10.31 1.87
C GLN A 122 -15.90 10.51 0.35
N PRO A 123 -16.50 11.60 -0.13
CA PRO A 123 -17.19 12.62 0.66
C PRO A 123 -18.40 12.05 1.39
N HIS A 124 -18.72 12.63 2.52
CA HIS A 124 -19.85 12.23 3.34
C HIS A 124 -21.14 12.53 2.58
N SER A 125 -21.68 11.54 1.87
CA SER A 125 -23.01 11.61 1.29
C SER A 125 -23.97 10.89 2.23
N PRO A 126 -25.07 11.53 2.64
CA PRO A 126 -26.11 10.83 3.42
C PRO A 126 -26.74 9.66 2.66
N GLU A 127 -26.60 9.64 1.34
CA GLU A 127 -27.06 8.56 0.46
C GLU A 127 -25.96 7.56 0.11
N SER A 128 -24.78 7.60 0.75
CA SER A 128 -23.74 6.62 0.47
C SER A 128 -24.28 5.22 0.82
N ASN A 129 -24.66 4.49 -0.22
CA ASN A 129 -25.07 3.10 -0.10
C ASN A 129 -24.05 2.38 0.76
N SER A 130 -24.50 1.75 1.82
CA SER A 130 -23.65 0.91 2.65
C SER A 130 -23.04 -0.28 1.88
N MET A 131 -23.40 -0.42 0.60
CA MET A 131 -23.00 -1.52 -0.27
C MET A 131 -22.55 -1.00 -1.63
N ASP A 132 -21.43 -1.56 -2.13
CA ASP A 132 -20.95 -1.38 -3.49
C ASP A 132 -20.95 -2.70 -4.23
N ILE A 133 -21.28 -2.65 -5.52
CA ILE A 133 -21.13 -3.78 -6.44
C ILE A 133 -19.96 -3.48 -7.38
N ILE A 134 -19.00 -4.39 -7.40
CA ILE A 134 -17.85 -4.35 -8.31
C ILE A 134 -18.09 -5.37 -9.41
N LYS A 135 -18.37 -4.89 -10.61
CA LYS A 135 -18.60 -5.76 -11.77
C LYS A 135 -17.37 -6.65 -12.01
N ASN A 136 -17.60 -7.78 -12.67
CA ASN A 136 -16.50 -8.64 -13.10
C ASN A 136 -15.48 -7.84 -13.94
N ASN A 137 -14.19 -8.10 -13.74
CA ASN A 137 -13.07 -7.43 -14.41
C ASN A 137 -13.08 -5.89 -14.30
N SER A 138 -13.73 -5.33 -13.26
CA SER A 138 -13.77 -3.90 -13.01
C SER A 138 -13.13 -3.53 -11.68
N GLU A 139 -12.99 -2.23 -11.43
CA GLU A 139 -12.45 -1.72 -10.17
C GLU A 139 -13.31 -0.60 -9.60
N ILE A 140 -13.23 -0.43 -8.29
CA ILE A 140 -13.78 0.72 -7.58
C ILE A 140 -12.69 1.39 -6.75
N THR A 141 -12.87 2.68 -6.53
CA THR A 141 -12.05 3.46 -5.61
C THR A 141 -12.93 4.09 -4.54
N ARG A 142 -12.56 3.94 -3.26
CA ARG A 142 -13.24 4.57 -2.14
C ARG A 142 -12.23 5.24 -1.21
N THR A 143 -12.59 6.41 -0.71
CA THR A 143 -11.86 7.11 0.34
C THR A 143 -12.54 6.83 1.66
N VAL A 144 -11.79 6.32 2.62
CA VAL A 144 -12.32 5.81 3.91
C VAL A 144 -11.58 6.40 5.09
N THR A 145 -12.27 6.53 6.21
CA THR A 145 -11.69 6.83 7.52
C THR A 145 -12.45 6.09 8.62
N ALA A 146 -11.87 6.02 9.82
CA ALA A 146 -12.59 5.47 10.98
C ALA A 146 -13.69 6.43 11.42
N SER A 147 -14.94 5.97 11.54
CA SER A 147 -16.09 6.83 11.88
C SER A 147 -15.88 7.61 13.17
N LYS A 148 -15.20 7.03 14.17
CA LYS A 148 -14.88 7.70 15.44
C LYS A 148 -13.92 8.89 15.31
N LEU A 149 -13.22 9.01 14.18
CA LEU A 149 -12.31 10.15 13.95
C LEU A 149 -13.03 11.36 13.38
N ILE A 150 -14.29 11.21 12.98
CA ILE A 150 -15.11 12.30 12.47
C ILE A 150 -15.81 12.97 13.66
N ALA A 151 -15.54 14.24 13.88
CA ALA A 151 -16.20 15.07 14.87
C ALA A 151 -16.54 16.43 14.26
N GLU A 152 -17.78 16.87 14.37
CA GLU A 152 -18.28 18.21 14.02
C GLU A 152 -17.54 18.88 12.84
N ASN A 153 -17.55 18.26 11.67
CA ASN A 153 -16.88 18.74 10.44
C ASN A 153 -15.34 18.69 10.44
N LYS A 154 -14.72 18.02 11.41
CA LYS A 154 -13.28 17.80 11.45
C LYS A 154 -12.95 16.31 11.46
N ILE A 155 -11.96 15.91 10.65
CA ILE A 155 -11.40 14.57 10.69
C ILE A 155 -10.15 14.59 11.55
N ASN A 156 -10.16 13.80 12.62
CA ASN A 156 -8.99 13.59 13.46
C ASN A 156 -8.00 12.64 12.77
N ARG A 157 -6.75 12.71 13.19
CA ARG A 157 -5.67 11.94 12.59
C ARG A 157 -5.74 10.47 12.97
N ILE A 158 -5.39 9.60 12.03
CA ILE A 158 -5.29 8.15 12.24
C ILE A 158 -4.09 7.82 13.12
N TYR A 159 -2.99 8.56 12.96
CA TYR A 159 -1.77 8.42 13.78
C TYR A 159 -1.20 9.79 14.15
N ASP A 160 -0.55 9.86 15.32
CA ASP A 160 0.13 11.06 15.79
C ASP A 160 1.61 11.02 15.38
N LYS A 161 2.02 12.04 14.62
CA LYS A 161 3.42 12.18 14.18
C LYS A 161 4.40 12.40 15.33
N GLN A 162 3.98 13.06 16.41
CA GLN A 162 4.86 13.28 17.55
C GLN A 162 5.16 11.99 18.28
N ASP A 163 4.17 11.10 18.39
CA ASP A 163 4.35 9.77 18.97
C ASP A 163 5.23 8.91 18.09
N LEU A 164 5.04 8.95 16.77
CA LEU A 164 5.89 8.23 15.83
C LEU A 164 7.34 8.71 15.88
N LYS A 165 7.59 10.04 15.97
CA LYS A 165 8.94 10.61 16.11
C LYS A 165 9.68 10.17 17.38
N LYS A 166 8.96 9.81 18.44
CA LYS A 166 9.51 9.24 19.67
C LYS A 166 9.75 7.74 19.59
N GLY A 167 9.68 7.14 18.39
CA GLY A 167 9.82 5.69 18.18
C GLY A 167 8.54 4.90 18.43
N GLY A 168 7.39 5.58 18.57
CA GLY A 168 6.09 4.94 18.66
C GLY A 168 5.69 4.26 17.37
N LYS A 169 4.70 3.37 17.47
CA LYS A 169 4.11 2.64 16.33
C LYS A 169 2.60 2.74 16.42
N THR A 170 1.92 2.85 15.27
CA THR A 170 0.47 2.76 15.20
C THR A 170 0.09 1.53 14.40
N SER A 171 -0.68 0.63 14.99
CA SER A 171 -1.28 -0.49 14.27
C SER A 171 -2.59 -0.04 13.65
N VAL A 172 -2.79 -0.41 12.38
CA VAL A 172 -4.03 -0.17 11.63
C VAL A 172 -4.50 -1.50 11.06
N SER A 173 -5.78 -1.82 11.25
CA SER A 173 -6.40 -2.98 10.58
C SER A 173 -7.68 -2.53 9.89
N ILE A 174 -7.86 -2.99 8.65
CA ILE A 174 -9.06 -2.75 7.86
C ILE A 174 -9.70 -4.11 7.59
N THR A 175 -10.99 -4.23 7.94
CA THR A 175 -11.76 -5.44 7.67
C THR A 175 -12.85 -5.11 6.66
N LEU A 176 -12.86 -5.84 5.55
CA LEU A 176 -13.83 -5.66 4.46
C LEU A 176 -14.63 -6.95 4.28
N PRO A 177 -15.95 -6.91 4.51
CA PRO A 177 -16.85 -8.03 4.19
C PRO A 177 -17.19 -8.00 2.70
N ILE A 178 -16.79 -9.04 1.98
CA ILE A 178 -16.93 -9.14 0.52
C ILE A 178 -17.56 -10.50 0.18
N GLY A 179 -18.55 -10.48 -0.68
CA GLY A 179 -19.13 -11.66 -1.34
C GLY A 179 -18.83 -11.61 -2.82
N VAL A 180 -18.71 -12.77 -3.46
CA VAL A 180 -18.52 -12.90 -4.91
C VAL A 180 -19.63 -13.82 -5.44
N GLY A 181 -20.46 -13.33 -6.37
CA GLY A 181 -21.63 -14.02 -6.86
C GLY A 181 -22.62 -14.33 -5.72
N ASP A 182 -23.13 -15.55 -5.71
CA ASP A 182 -24.06 -16.06 -4.68
C ASP A 182 -23.37 -16.60 -3.43
N LYS A 183 -22.02 -16.47 -3.33
CA LYS A 183 -21.26 -16.98 -2.19
C LYS A 183 -21.48 -16.11 -0.95
N PRO A 184 -21.41 -16.70 0.25
CA PRO A 184 -21.48 -15.92 1.49
C PRO A 184 -20.36 -14.90 1.57
N GLN A 185 -20.62 -13.79 2.26
CA GLN A 185 -19.60 -12.77 2.50
C GLN A 185 -18.51 -13.30 3.43
N PHE A 186 -17.25 -13.11 3.04
CA PHE A 186 -16.07 -13.38 3.86
C PHE A 186 -15.43 -12.06 4.33
N PHE A 187 -14.83 -12.10 5.51
CA PHE A 187 -14.13 -10.93 6.06
C PHE A 187 -12.66 -10.96 5.65
N HIS A 188 -12.27 -10.04 4.76
CA HIS A 188 -10.89 -9.84 4.38
C HIS A 188 -10.24 -8.85 5.36
N ILE A 189 -9.22 -9.32 6.09
CA ILE A 189 -8.51 -8.53 7.10
C ILE A 189 -7.15 -8.12 6.53
N PHE A 190 -6.84 -6.82 6.62
CA PHE A 190 -5.58 -6.21 6.21
C PHE A 190 -4.96 -5.50 7.40
N ASN A 191 -3.76 -5.93 7.80
CA ASN A 191 -3.06 -5.41 8.97
C ASN A 191 -1.83 -4.61 8.56
N PHE A 192 -1.68 -3.42 9.12
CA PHE A 192 -0.61 -2.49 8.81
C PHE A 192 0.08 -2.01 10.08
N ILE A 193 1.35 -1.65 9.94
CA ILE A 193 2.12 -0.91 10.94
C ILE A 193 2.55 0.41 10.33
N VAL A 194 2.34 1.49 11.07
CA VAL A 194 2.80 2.83 10.75
C VAL A 194 3.96 3.17 11.68
N THR A 195 5.09 3.58 11.12
CA THR A 195 6.30 4.01 11.83
C THR A 195 6.82 5.32 11.25
N GLN A 196 7.72 6.01 11.96
CA GLN A 196 8.47 7.13 11.38
C GLN A 196 9.50 6.60 10.38
N ASP A 197 9.70 7.32 9.30
CA ASP A 197 10.85 7.14 8.42
C ASP A 197 12.10 7.70 9.10
N ASN A 198 13.13 6.88 9.24
CA ASN A 198 14.41 7.29 9.86
C ASN A 198 15.35 7.89 8.84
#